data_ae0eb54f0ac4f654c1983b6f851106ab
#
_entry.id   ae0eb54f0ac4f654c1983b6f851106ab
#
_cell.length_a   1.000
_cell.length_b   1.000
_cell.length_c   1.000
_cell.angle_alpha   90.00
_cell.angle_beta   90.00
_cell.angle_gamma   90.00
#
_symmetry.space_group_name_H-M   'P 1'
#
loop_
_entity.id
_entity.type
_entity.pdbx_description
1 polymer ?
#
loop_
_entity_poly.entity_id
_entity_poly.type
_entity_poly.pdbx_seq_one_letter_code
_entity_poly.pdbx_strand_id
1 'polypeptide(L)' 'MELRAFVAARSTPENRPKIKAILTKYGVKKLTELPENQYEAVKNEVAAL' A
#
# COMPACT_ATOMS: atom_id res chain seq x y z
N MET A 1 -5.20 -0.12 -13.63
CA MET A 1 -4.19 -0.87 -12.88
C MET A 1 -4.77 -1.31 -11.54
N GLU A 2 -4.53 -2.55 -11.19
CA GLU A 2 -5.09 -3.12 -9.96
C GLU A 2 -4.10 -2.97 -8.81
N LEU A 3 -4.08 -1.79 -8.19
CA LEU A 3 -3.21 -1.56 -7.05
C LEU A 3 -3.54 -2.50 -5.89
N ARG A 4 -4.83 -2.78 -5.71
CA ARG A 4 -5.27 -3.68 -4.65
C ARG A 4 -4.68 -5.08 -4.83
N ALA A 5 -4.70 -5.57 -6.06
CA ALA A 5 -4.15 -6.89 -6.34
C ALA A 5 -2.63 -6.89 -6.14
N PHE A 6 -1.97 -5.81 -6.52
CA PHE A 6 -0.53 -5.68 -6.33
C PHE A 6 -0.18 -5.70 -4.85
N VAL A 7 -0.89 -4.91 -4.04
CA VAL A 7 -0.65 -4.85 -2.60
C VAL A 7 -1.01 -6.18 -1.94
N ALA A 8 -2.11 -6.80 -2.37
CA ALA A 8 -2.52 -8.08 -1.81
C ALA A 8 -1.47 -9.15 -2.06
N ALA A 9 -0.85 -9.13 -3.23
CA ALA A 9 0.20 -10.11 -3.55
C ALA A 9 1.41 -9.95 -2.65
N ARG A 10 1.62 -8.76 -2.09
CA ARG A 10 2.74 -8.51 -1.20
C ARG A 10 2.33 -8.47 0.27
N SER A 11 1.06 -8.75 0.55
CA SER A 11 0.52 -8.69 1.90
C SER A 11 0.77 -10.00 2.63
N THR A 12 2.03 -10.30 2.88
CA THR A 12 2.42 -11.45 3.68
C THR A 12 2.36 -11.06 5.16
N PRO A 13 2.35 -12.06 6.08
CA PRO A 13 2.36 -11.74 7.51
C PRO A 13 3.52 -10.84 7.92
N GLU A 14 4.66 -10.95 7.23
CA GLU A 14 5.81 -10.12 7.53
C GLU A 14 5.64 -8.69 7.04
N ASN A 15 4.95 -8.52 5.91
CA ASN A 15 4.80 -7.23 5.27
C ASN A 15 3.56 -6.46 5.73
N ARG A 16 2.60 -7.13 6.33
CA ARG A 16 1.36 -6.49 6.76
C ARG A 16 1.58 -5.25 7.63
N PRO A 17 2.39 -5.34 8.70
CA PRO A 17 2.62 -4.14 9.51
C PRO A 17 3.34 -3.05 8.74
N LYS A 18 4.19 -3.43 7.81
CA LYS A 18 4.90 -2.44 7.00
C LYS A 18 3.95 -1.73 6.05
N ILE A 19 3.06 -2.48 5.41
CA ILE A 19 2.06 -1.90 4.52
C ILE A 19 1.13 -0.98 5.30
N LYS A 20 0.71 -1.40 6.49
CA LYS A 20 -0.13 -0.57 7.32
C LYS A 20 0.57 0.73 7.68
N ALA A 21 1.85 0.66 7.99
CA ALA A 21 2.63 1.85 8.31
C ALA A 21 2.71 2.79 7.11
N ILE A 22 2.86 2.24 5.91
CA ILE A 22 2.88 3.03 4.69
C ILE A 22 1.56 3.78 4.51
N LEU A 23 0.45 3.08 4.66
CA LEU A 23 -0.87 3.70 4.52
C LEU A 23 -1.09 4.79 5.57
N THR A 24 -0.68 4.53 6.79
CA THR A 24 -0.79 5.51 7.87
C THR A 24 0.04 6.74 7.56
N LYS A 25 1.21 6.54 6.98
CA LYS A 25 2.09 7.63 6.58
C LYS A 25 1.39 8.58 5.60
N TYR A 26 0.55 8.02 4.74
CA TYR A 26 -0.19 8.83 3.76
C TYR A 26 -1.55 9.27 4.29
N GLY A 27 -1.85 8.99 5.55
CA GLY A 27 -3.07 9.49 6.18
C GLY A 27 -4.32 8.70 5.84
N VAL A 28 -4.17 7.46 5.38
CA VAL A 28 -5.32 6.61 5.04
C VAL A 28 -5.27 5.34 5.87
N LYS A 29 -6.44 4.76 6.10
CA LYS A 29 -6.54 3.51 6.85
C LYS A 29 -6.62 2.30 5.92
N LYS A 30 -7.14 2.51 4.74
CA LYS A 30 -7.34 1.47 3.75
C LYS A 30 -6.82 1.93 2.41
N LEU A 31 -6.44 0.96 1.60
CA LEU A 31 -5.98 1.24 0.26
C LEU A 31 -7.05 1.94 -0.57
N THR A 32 -8.33 1.61 -0.35
CA THR A 32 -9.44 2.19 -1.10
C THR A 32 -9.64 3.68 -0.81
N GLU A 33 -9.09 4.18 0.28
CA GLU A 33 -9.17 5.59 0.64
C GLU A 33 -8.03 6.41 0.05
N LEU A 34 -7.09 5.75 -0.60
CA LEU A 34 -5.90 6.40 -1.11
C LEU A 34 -6.23 7.26 -2.33
N PRO A 35 -5.80 8.53 -2.36
CA PRO A 35 -5.98 9.36 -3.54
C PRO A 35 -5.18 8.81 -4.72
N GLU A 36 -5.73 9.02 -5.91
CA GLU A 36 -5.10 8.50 -7.12
C GLU A 36 -3.68 9.01 -7.30
N ASN A 37 -3.43 10.26 -6.93
CA ASN A 37 -2.10 10.84 -7.11
C ASN A 37 -1.06 10.26 -6.16
N GLN A 38 -1.47 9.45 -5.19
CA GLN A 38 -0.54 8.79 -4.28
C GLN A 38 -0.40 7.30 -4.55
N TYR A 39 -1.16 6.78 -5.50
CA TYR A 39 -1.11 5.36 -5.84
C TYR A 39 0.28 4.91 -6.20
N GLU A 40 0.94 5.66 -7.07
CA GLU A 40 2.26 5.27 -7.54
C GLU A 40 3.29 5.29 -6.43
N ALA A 41 3.22 6.29 -5.55
CA ALA A 41 4.14 6.38 -4.42
C ALA A 41 3.98 5.18 -3.49
N VAL A 42 2.75 4.83 -3.16
CA VAL A 42 2.47 3.67 -2.30
C VAL A 42 2.90 2.38 -3.00
N LYS A 43 2.62 2.27 -4.29
CA LYS A 43 3.02 1.10 -5.05
C LYS A 43 4.53 0.91 -5.02
N ASN A 44 5.27 2.00 -5.18
CA ASN A 44 6.73 1.92 -5.15
C ASN A 44 7.24 1.50 -3.78
N GLU A 45 6.65 2.01 -2.72
CA GLU A 45 7.07 1.62 -1.38
C GLU A 45 6.74 0.16 -1.10
N VAL A 46 5.57 -0.30 -1.52
CA VAL A 46 5.17 -1.69 -1.35
C VAL A 46 6.07 -2.60 -2.18
N ALA A 47 6.45 -2.17 -3.37
CA ALA A 47 7.33 -2.95 -4.22
C ALA A 47 8.73 -3.12 -3.62
N ALA A 48 9.11 -2.22 -2.75
CA ALA A 48 10.41 -2.30 -2.07
C ALA A 48 10.43 -3.30 -0.91
N LEU A 49 9.28 -3.80 -0.53
CA LEU A 49 9.20 -4.83 0.52
C LEU A 49 9.59 -6.22 -0.03
#